data_c144b4382a67a043e655a50126fa24be
#
_entry.id   c144b4382a67a043e655a50126fa24be
#
_cell.length_a   1.000
_cell.length_b   1.000
_cell.length_c   1.000
_cell.angle_alpha   90.00
_cell.angle_beta   90.00
_cell.angle_gamma   90.00
#
_symmetry.space_group_name_H-M   'P 1'
#
loop_
_entity.id
_entity.type
_entity.pdbx_description
1 polymer ?
#
loop_
_entity_poly.entity_id
_entity_poly.type
_entity_poly.pdbx_seq_one_letter_code
_entity_poly.pdbx_strand_id
1 'polypeptide(L)'
;NEGAVDEFRYCYGGKDTFPAAVFLGSDGLDGSFGEPGDLANFYANILKLIGRSSREEADRELKETLPELSRMGSQDDMSVACCYDEGALGPAIRHIIGWQLGNIMAGRDRLLRRISALKDRISSYSGRPDLTPKEESDRAHCENELEQLNVEMKTLEEGYSSLMAELEAAGGKPSQV
;
A
#
# COMPACT_ATOMS: atom_id res chain seq x y z
N ASN A 1 32.19 0.57 16.05
CA ASN A 1 32.47 0.57 14.58
C ASN A 1 32.96 1.96 14.19
N GLU A 2 34.27 2.10 13.97
CA GLU A 2 34.89 3.39 13.59
C GLU A 2 34.42 3.89 12.21
N GLY A 3 33.86 3.04 11.34
CA GLY A 3 33.37 3.40 10.01
C GLY A 3 31.90 3.86 9.94
N ALA A 4 31.11 3.72 11.01
CA ALA A 4 29.68 4.06 10.96
C ALA A 4 29.40 5.57 10.77
N VAL A 5 30.35 6.42 11.18
CA VAL A 5 30.23 7.89 11.02
C VAL A 5 30.44 8.30 9.56
N ASP A 6 31.32 7.59 8.83
CA ASP A 6 31.64 7.89 7.44
C ASP A 6 30.54 7.46 6.47
N GLU A 7 29.66 6.55 6.91
CA GLU A 7 28.50 6.08 6.15
C GLU A 7 27.22 6.87 6.46
N PHE A 8 27.25 7.78 7.45
CA PHE A 8 26.09 8.58 7.80
C PHE A 8 25.73 9.53 6.67
N ARG A 9 24.57 9.29 6.08
CA ARG A 9 24.03 10.13 5.01
C ARG A 9 22.87 10.96 5.56
N TYR A 10 22.89 12.25 5.30
CA TYR A 10 21.77 13.13 5.63
C TYR A 10 21.41 13.98 4.43
N CYS A 11 20.14 14.34 4.35
CA CYS A 11 19.62 15.27 3.37
C CYS A 11 18.94 16.43 4.11
N TYR A 12 19.34 17.64 3.79
CA TYR A 12 18.72 18.85 4.32
C TYR A 12 17.76 19.45 3.30
N GLY A 13 16.46 19.45 3.61
CA GLY A 13 15.41 19.92 2.70
C GLY A 13 15.23 21.42 2.62
N GLY A 14 15.79 22.20 3.54
CA GLY A 14 15.78 23.68 3.53
C GLY A 14 14.39 24.32 3.49
N LYS A 15 13.35 23.67 4.03
CA LYS A 15 12.01 24.24 4.11
C LYS A 15 11.82 24.97 5.44
N ASP A 16 11.18 26.15 5.38
CA ASP A 16 10.89 26.98 6.56
C ASP A 16 9.74 26.41 7.42
N THR A 17 9.10 25.32 6.98
CA THR A 17 7.98 24.67 7.69
C THR A 17 8.34 23.26 8.08
N PHE A 18 8.03 22.88 9.32
CA PHE A 18 8.13 21.49 9.78
C PHE A 18 7.17 20.60 8.98
N PRO A 19 7.58 19.39 8.55
CA PRO A 19 6.66 18.46 7.91
C PRO A 19 5.57 18.02 8.89
N ALA A 20 4.41 17.61 8.39
CA ALA A 20 3.29 17.16 9.22
C ALA A 20 3.66 15.99 10.13
N ALA A 21 4.57 15.12 9.69
CA ALA A 21 5.13 14.05 10.50
C ALA A 21 6.53 13.66 10.00
N VAL A 22 7.35 13.13 10.91
CA VAL A 22 8.65 12.52 10.64
C VAL A 22 8.66 11.16 11.34
N PHE A 23 9.05 10.12 10.61
CA PHE A 23 9.21 8.77 11.12
C PHE A 23 10.67 8.37 11.15
N LEU A 24 11.04 7.64 12.20
CA LEU A 24 12.32 6.96 12.32
C LEU A 24 12.02 5.48 12.55
N GLY A 25 12.60 4.63 11.74
CA GLY A 25 12.47 3.18 11.83
C GLY A 25 13.82 2.51 11.98
N SER A 26 13.87 1.33 12.64
CA SER A 26 15.04 0.47 12.61
C SER A 26 15.12 -0.26 11.25
N ASP A 27 16.27 -0.83 10.96
CA ASP A 27 16.55 -1.62 9.74
C ASP A 27 15.68 -2.88 9.63
N GLY A 28 15.22 -3.45 10.76
CA GLY A 28 14.24 -4.54 10.76
C GLY A 28 12.93 -4.18 10.05
N LEU A 29 12.55 -2.89 10.00
CA LEU A 29 11.40 -2.43 9.20
C LEU A 29 11.69 -2.54 7.70
N ASP A 30 12.83 -2.00 7.24
CA ASP A 30 13.19 -2.06 5.81
C ASP A 30 13.27 -3.50 5.30
N GLY A 31 13.84 -4.41 6.11
CA GLY A 31 13.94 -5.83 5.78
C GLY A 31 12.62 -6.59 5.74
N SER A 32 11.55 -6.02 6.28
CA SER A 32 10.23 -6.65 6.33
C SER A 32 9.30 -6.27 5.19
N PHE A 33 9.63 -5.22 4.45
CA PHE A 33 8.84 -4.75 3.32
C PHE A 33 9.61 -4.96 2.02
N GLY A 34 9.00 -5.70 1.07
CA GLY A 34 9.63 -6.03 -0.21
C GLY A 34 9.75 -4.84 -1.16
N GLU A 35 8.80 -3.90 -1.08
CA GLU A 35 8.74 -2.75 -1.97
C GLU A 35 8.70 -1.44 -1.17
N PRO A 36 9.35 -0.36 -1.67
CA PRO A 36 9.30 0.94 -1.00
C PRO A 36 7.87 1.47 -0.77
N GLY A 37 6.91 1.09 -1.61
CA GLY A 37 5.51 1.44 -1.48
C GLY A 37 4.85 0.81 -0.25
N ASP A 38 5.25 -0.39 0.14
CA ASP A 38 4.69 -1.09 1.30
C ASP A 38 5.13 -0.43 2.61
N LEU A 39 6.41 -0.04 2.70
CA LEU A 39 6.93 0.73 3.84
C LEU A 39 6.25 2.10 3.95
N ALA A 40 6.03 2.79 2.82
CA ALA A 40 5.31 4.05 2.79
C ALA A 40 3.85 3.88 3.27
N ASN A 41 3.17 2.81 2.85
CA ASN A 41 1.83 2.46 3.33
C ASN A 41 1.81 2.14 4.82
N PHE A 42 2.82 1.46 5.34
CA PHE A 42 2.96 1.19 6.77
C PHE A 42 3.01 2.49 7.58
N TYR A 43 3.88 3.44 7.24
CA TYR A 43 3.96 4.73 7.92
C TYR A 43 2.68 5.56 7.73
N ALA A 44 2.04 5.50 6.57
CA ALA A 44 0.75 6.12 6.31
C ALA A 44 -0.34 5.59 7.26
N ASN A 45 -0.37 4.28 7.48
CA ASN A 45 -1.33 3.64 8.39
C ASN A 45 -1.06 4.00 9.86
N ILE A 46 0.21 4.12 10.27
CA ILE A 46 0.55 4.62 11.61
C ILE A 46 0.03 6.06 11.79
N LEU A 47 0.20 6.93 10.80
CA LEU A 47 -0.29 8.30 10.91
C LEU A 47 -1.83 8.36 10.98
N LYS A 48 -2.52 7.52 10.23
CA LYS A 48 -3.99 7.37 10.32
C LYS A 48 -4.41 6.83 11.70
N LEU A 49 -3.66 5.88 12.26
CA LEU A 49 -3.90 5.35 13.61
C LEU A 49 -3.78 6.45 14.66
N ILE A 50 -2.69 7.24 14.63
CA ILE A 50 -2.47 8.38 15.52
C ILE A 50 -3.62 9.39 15.41
N GLY A 51 -4.14 9.63 14.22
CA GLY A 51 -5.21 10.61 14.00
C GLY A 51 -6.60 10.15 14.44
N ARG A 52 -6.84 8.84 14.61
CA ARG A 52 -8.14 8.28 15.02
C ARG A 52 -8.21 7.77 16.45
N SER A 53 -7.08 7.65 17.12
CA SER A 53 -6.94 7.04 18.44
C SER A 53 -6.27 8.01 19.41
N SER A 54 -6.37 7.73 20.71
CA SER A 54 -5.49 8.36 21.70
C SER A 54 -4.04 7.87 21.51
N ARG A 55 -3.08 8.63 22.04
CA ARG A 55 -1.67 8.28 22.00
C ARG A 55 -1.41 6.91 22.63
N GLU A 56 -2.06 6.64 23.77
CA GLU A 56 -1.92 5.40 24.52
C GLU A 56 -2.48 4.19 23.76
N GLU A 57 -3.57 4.39 23.02
CA GLU A 57 -4.17 3.35 22.17
C GLU A 57 -3.28 3.06 20.96
N ALA A 58 -2.77 4.10 20.30
CA ALA A 58 -1.87 3.93 19.16
C ALA A 58 -0.57 3.21 19.58
N ASP A 59 0.03 3.58 20.72
CA ASP A 59 1.22 2.93 21.26
C ASP A 59 0.97 1.45 21.58
N ARG A 60 -0.19 1.13 22.18
CA ARG A 60 -0.57 -0.26 22.47
C ARG A 60 -0.73 -1.07 21.20
N GLU A 61 -1.47 -0.57 20.20
CA GLU A 61 -1.69 -1.26 18.93
C GLU A 61 -0.37 -1.51 18.18
N LEU A 62 0.54 -0.54 18.18
CA LEU A 62 1.87 -0.72 17.59
C LEU A 62 2.71 -1.76 18.33
N LYS A 63 2.68 -1.78 19.65
CA LYS A 63 3.40 -2.78 20.46
C LYS A 63 2.90 -4.20 20.23
N GLU A 64 1.64 -4.37 19.89
CA GLU A 64 1.06 -5.67 19.53
C GLU A 64 1.40 -6.06 18.09
N THR A 65 1.39 -5.10 17.15
CA THR A 65 1.55 -5.33 15.72
C THR A 65 3.02 -5.54 15.31
N LEU A 66 3.97 -4.75 15.84
CA LEU A 66 5.37 -4.81 15.42
C LEU A 66 6.02 -6.20 15.61
N PRO A 67 5.81 -6.94 16.73
CA PRO A 67 6.34 -8.28 16.87
C PRO A 67 5.76 -9.30 15.88
N GLU A 68 4.53 -9.10 15.41
CA GLU A 68 3.93 -9.95 14.39
C GLU A 68 4.52 -9.67 13.02
N LEU A 69 4.71 -8.40 12.67
CA LEU A 69 5.39 -8.01 11.44
C LEU A 69 6.81 -8.53 11.39
N SER A 70 7.58 -8.42 12.49
CA SER A 70 8.93 -8.98 12.57
C SER A 70 8.93 -10.48 12.29
N ARG A 71 8.04 -11.25 12.93
CA ARG A 71 7.97 -12.70 12.74
C ARG A 71 7.61 -13.12 11.31
N MET A 72 6.78 -12.33 10.62
CA MET A 72 6.39 -12.59 9.23
C MET A 72 7.41 -12.08 8.20
N GLY A 73 8.19 -11.08 8.57
CA GLY A 73 9.14 -10.40 7.69
C GLY A 73 10.60 -10.70 8.00
N SER A 74 11.35 -9.70 8.42
CA SER A 74 12.80 -9.76 8.62
C SER A 74 13.27 -10.70 9.73
N GLN A 75 12.40 -11.02 10.69
CA GLN A 75 12.74 -11.73 11.94
C GLN A 75 13.77 -10.97 12.82
N ASP A 76 13.89 -9.67 12.60
CA ASP A 76 14.77 -8.78 13.32
C ASP A 76 13.98 -7.84 14.24
N ASP A 77 14.66 -7.18 15.17
CA ASP A 77 14.05 -6.24 16.10
C ASP A 77 13.51 -5.01 15.34
N MET A 78 12.24 -4.71 15.59
CA MET A 78 11.56 -3.58 14.99
C MET A 78 11.28 -2.49 16.01
N SER A 79 11.62 -1.27 15.64
CA SER A 79 11.22 -0.09 16.38
C SER A 79 10.81 1.03 15.45
N VAL A 80 9.83 1.83 15.88
CA VAL A 80 9.36 3.01 15.17
C VAL A 80 9.16 4.15 16.15
N ALA A 81 9.60 5.34 15.74
CA ALA A 81 9.31 6.59 16.45
C ALA A 81 8.67 7.57 15.46
N CYS A 82 7.72 8.37 15.96
CA CYS A 82 7.05 9.38 15.16
C CYS A 82 7.03 10.72 15.94
N CYS A 83 7.38 11.79 15.23
CA CYS A 83 7.16 13.15 15.68
C CYS A 83 6.20 13.80 14.67
N TYR A 84 5.12 14.43 15.15
CA TYR A 84 4.10 15.01 14.31
C TYR A 84 3.58 16.34 14.83
N ASP A 85 3.06 17.17 13.92
CA ASP A 85 2.34 18.41 14.24
C ASP A 85 0.84 18.10 14.32
N GLU A 86 0.26 18.23 15.51
CA GLU A 86 -1.17 17.98 15.75
C GLU A 86 -2.06 18.89 14.86
N GLY A 87 -1.65 20.13 14.61
CA GLY A 87 -2.39 21.06 13.77
C GLY A 87 -2.39 20.68 12.29
N ALA A 88 -1.33 20.00 11.82
CA ALA A 88 -1.17 19.54 10.45
C ALA A 88 -1.69 18.12 10.22
N LEU A 89 -2.00 17.37 11.27
CA LEU A 89 -2.33 15.93 11.21
C LEU A 89 -3.56 15.64 10.32
N GLY A 90 -4.67 16.35 10.53
CA GLY A 90 -5.89 16.12 9.76
C GLY A 90 -5.73 16.35 8.25
N PRO A 91 -5.17 17.48 7.79
CA PRO A 91 -4.83 17.68 6.39
C PRO A 91 -3.88 16.62 5.83
N ALA A 92 -2.85 16.21 6.59
CA ALA A 92 -1.90 15.19 6.18
C ALA A 92 -2.57 13.83 5.97
N ILE A 93 -3.45 13.41 6.88
CA ILE A 93 -4.21 12.16 6.76
C ILE A 93 -5.07 12.17 5.49
N ARG A 94 -5.80 13.25 5.22
CA ARG A 94 -6.58 13.37 3.97
C ARG A 94 -5.71 13.26 2.73
N HIS A 95 -4.55 13.90 2.74
CA HIS A 95 -3.61 13.81 1.62
C HIS A 95 -3.08 12.38 1.42
N ILE A 96 -2.75 11.68 2.50
CA ILE A 96 -2.30 10.28 2.48
C ILE A 96 -3.39 9.36 1.93
N ILE A 97 -4.64 9.52 2.39
CA ILE A 97 -5.75 8.72 1.87
C ILE A 97 -5.93 8.98 0.37
N GLY A 98 -5.86 10.25 -0.08
CA GLY A 98 -5.89 10.60 -1.50
C GLY A 98 -4.78 9.92 -2.31
N TRP A 99 -3.56 9.90 -1.80
CA TRP A 99 -2.45 9.19 -2.41
C TRP A 99 -2.68 7.67 -2.49
N GLN A 100 -3.18 7.05 -1.42
CA GLN A 100 -3.52 5.62 -1.42
C GLN A 100 -4.64 5.30 -2.42
N LEU A 101 -5.68 6.14 -2.50
CA LEU A 101 -6.74 6.02 -3.52
C LEU A 101 -6.17 6.11 -4.94
N GLY A 102 -5.27 7.07 -5.20
CA GLY A 102 -4.57 7.19 -6.48
C GLY A 102 -3.80 5.93 -6.87
N ASN A 103 -3.12 5.29 -5.91
CA ASN A 103 -2.41 4.03 -6.14
C ASN A 103 -3.37 2.88 -6.48
N ILE A 104 -4.50 2.77 -5.79
CA ILE A 104 -5.55 1.77 -6.09
C ILE A 104 -6.11 2.00 -7.49
N MET A 105 -6.42 3.23 -7.87
CA MET A 105 -6.94 3.55 -9.21
C MET A 105 -5.93 3.17 -10.31
N ALA A 106 -4.66 3.50 -10.12
CA ALA A 106 -3.61 3.10 -11.05
C ALA A 106 -3.44 1.57 -11.16
N GLY A 107 -3.57 0.86 -10.03
CA GLY A 107 -3.61 -0.62 -9.99
C GLY A 107 -4.80 -1.17 -10.78
N ARG A 108 -5.99 -0.66 -10.50
CA ARG A 108 -7.22 -1.02 -11.20
C ARG A 108 -7.11 -0.85 -12.72
N ASP A 109 -6.57 0.27 -13.19
CA ASP A 109 -6.40 0.51 -14.62
C ASP A 109 -5.42 -0.49 -15.28
N ARG A 110 -4.38 -0.91 -14.56
CA ARG A 110 -3.48 -1.98 -15.03
C ARG A 110 -4.20 -3.31 -15.14
N LEU A 111 -4.99 -3.69 -14.12
CA LEU A 111 -5.77 -4.93 -14.13
C LEU A 111 -6.82 -4.94 -15.25
N LEU A 112 -7.54 -3.84 -15.45
CA LEU A 112 -8.54 -3.73 -16.53
C LEU A 112 -7.92 -3.96 -17.91
N ARG A 113 -6.75 -3.39 -18.18
CA ARG A 113 -6.03 -3.63 -19.44
C ARG A 113 -5.64 -5.10 -19.60
N ARG A 114 -5.15 -5.75 -18.53
CA ARG A 114 -4.77 -7.17 -18.56
C ARG A 114 -5.98 -8.08 -18.74
N ILE A 115 -7.07 -7.81 -18.02
CA ILE A 115 -8.35 -8.52 -18.15
C ILE A 115 -8.89 -8.40 -19.57
N SER A 116 -8.86 -7.21 -20.19
CA SER A 116 -9.29 -7.01 -21.57
C SER A 116 -8.48 -7.85 -22.54
N ALA A 117 -7.15 -7.82 -22.43
CA ALA A 117 -6.27 -8.60 -23.29
C ALA A 117 -6.50 -10.12 -23.17
N LEU A 118 -6.73 -10.63 -21.94
CA LEU A 118 -7.06 -12.04 -21.72
C LEU A 118 -8.42 -12.42 -22.32
N LYS A 119 -9.44 -11.57 -22.17
CA LYS A 119 -10.76 -11.79 -22.76
C LYS A 119 -10.69 -11.84 -24.29
N ASP A 120 -9.93 -10.95 -24.92
CA ASP A 120 -9.71 -10.95 -26.36
C ASP A 120 -9.01 -12.24 -26.81
N ARG A 121 -7.99 -12.69 -26.06
CA ARG A 121 -7.28 -13.95 -26.34
C ARG A 121 -8.19 -15.17 -26.18
N ILE A 122 -8.96 -15.28 -25.11
CA ILE A 122 -9.94 -16.35 -24.90
C ILE A 122 -10.99 -16.34 -26.02
N SER A 123 -11.46 -15.16 -26.43
CA SER A 123 -12.43 -15.01 -27.52
C SER A 123 -11.88 -15.50 -28.86
N SER A 124 -10.57 -15.37 -29.11
CA SER A 124 -9.94 -15.88 -30.33
C SER A 124 -9.99 -17.39 -30.44
N TYR A 125 -10.16 -18.12 -29.36
CA TYR A 125 -10.35 -19.58 -29.33
C TYR A 125 -11.83 -19.98 -29.38
N SER A 126 -12.76 -19.07 -29.15
CA SER A 126 -14.19 -19.36 -29.08
C SER A 126 -14.74 -19.65 -30.50
N GLY A 127 -15.57 -20.70 -30.62
CA GLY A 127 -16.17 -21.10 -31.89
C GLY A 127 -15.26 -21.87 -32.85
N ARG A 128 -14.03 -22.21 -32.44
CA ARG A 128 -13.12 -23.07 -33.21
C ARG A 128 -13.25 -24.53 -32.70
N PRO A 129 -13.79 -25.46 -33.54
CA PRO A 129 -13.97 -26.86 -33.13
C PRO A 129 -12.65 -27.64 -33.09
N ASP A 130 -11.60 -27.18 -33.79
CA ASP A 130 -10.35 -27.90 -34.01
C ASP A 130 -9.18 -27.19 -33.31
N LEU A 131 -9.27 -26.97 -31.98
CA LEU A 131 -8.14 -26.47 -31.21
C LEU A 131 -7.06 -27.55 -31.08
N THR A 132 -5.82 -27.18 -31.27
CA THR A 132 -4.69 -28.07 -30.95
C THR A 132 -4.58 -28.23 -29.43
N PRO A 133 -3.98 -29.32 -28.92
CA PRO A 133 -3.76 -29.50 -27.47
C PRO A 133 -3.01 -28.34 -26.82
N LYS A 134 -2.15 -27.65 -27.56
CA LYS A 134 -1.43 -26.45 -27.09
C LYS A 134 -2.37 -25.26 -26.95
N GLU A 135 -3.27 -25.04 -27.91
CA GLU A 135 -4.27 -23.97 -27.87
C GLU A 135 -5.29 -24.18 -26.74
N GLU A 136 -5.71 -25.44 -26.51
CA GLU A 136 -6.58 -25.81 -25.39
C GLU A 136 -5.90 -25.50 -24.03
N SER A 137 -4.62 -25.88 -23.90
CA SER A 137 -3.83 -25.59 -22.68
C SER A 137 -3.65 -24.08 -22.47
N ASP A 138 -3.40 -23.32 -23.54
CA ASP A 138 -3.26 -21.87 -23.48
C ASP A 138 -4.58 -21.18 -23.09
N ARG A 139 -5.68 -21.62 -23.67
CA ARG A 139 -7.02 -21.14 -23.30
C ARG A 139 -7.32 -21.38 -21.83
N ALA A 140 -7.08 -22.59 -21.31
CA ALA A 140 -7.30 -22.94 -19.92
C ALA A 140 -6.42 -22.09 -18.97
N HIS A 141 -5.17 -21.83 -19.38
CA HIS A 141 -4.27 -20.94 -18.63
C HIS A 141 -4.83 -19.50 -18.58
N CYS A 142 -5.28 -18.95 -19.71
CA CYS A 142 -5.88 -17.62 -19.76
C CYS A 142 -7.16 -17.52 -18.93
N GLU A 143 -8.01 -18.55 -18.93
CA GLU A 143 -9.22 -18.62 -18.12
C GLU A 143 -8.90 -18.60 -16.61
N ASN A 144 -7.91 -19.40 -16.17
CA ASN A 144 -7.45 -19.39 -14.77
C ASN A 144 -6.84 -18.06 -14.35
N GLU A 145 -6.02 -17.45 -15.20
CA GLU A 145 -5.43 -16.13 -14.96
C GLU A 145 -6.53 -15.06 -14.87
N LEU A 146 -7.53 -15.11 -15.74
CA LEU A 146 -8.67 -14.19 -15.70
C LEU A 146 -9.45 -14.29 -14.38
N GLU A 147 -9.64 -15.49 -13.86
CA GLU A 147 -10.29 -15.70 -12.56
C GLU A 147 -9.48 -15.07 -11.43
N GLN A 148 -8.16 -15.28 -11.42
CA GLN A 148 -7.27 -14.66 -10.42
C GLN A 148 -7.32 -13.12 -10.47
N LEU A 149 -7.26 -12.53 -11.67
CA LEU A 149 -7.34 -11.07 -11.83
C LEU A 149 -8.70 -10.50 -11.41
N ASN A 150 -9.79 -11.25 -11.59
CA ASN A 150 -11.10 -10.82 -11.10
C ASN A 150 -11.17 -10.82 -9.56
N VAL A 151 -10.53 -11.77 -8.90
CA VAL A 151 -10.40 -11.77 -7.42
C VAL A 151 -9.57 -10.56 -6.95
N GLU A 152 -8.43 -10.31 -7.62
CA GLU A 152 -7.59 -9.14 -7.31
C GLU A 152 -8.35 -7.82 -7.52
N MET A 153 -9.12 -7.71 -8.60
CA MET A 153 -9.97 -6.55 -8.86
C MET A 153 -10.97 -6.29 -7.73
N LYS A 154 -11.63 -7.34 -7.26
CA LYS A 154 -12.57 -7.24 -6.14
C LYS A 154 -11.90 -6.74 -4.87
N THR A 155 -10.70 -7.24 -4.56
CA THR A 155 -9.92 -6.78 -3.40
C THR A 155 -9.58 -5.29 -3.51
N LEU A 156 -9.20 -4.81 -4.71
CA LEU A 156 -8.96 -3.37 -4.94
C LEU A 156 -10.24 -2.53 -4.77
N GLU A 157 -11.39 -3.02 -5.23
CA GLU A 157 -12.68 -2.32 -5.08
C GLU A 157 -13.11 -2.23 -3.61
N GLU A 158 -12.90 -3.28 -2.83
CA GLU A 158 -13.13 -3.29 -1.39
C GLU A 158 -12.19 -2.31 -0.67
N GLY A 159 -10.89 -2.31 -1.01
CA GLY A 159 -9.90 -1.38 -0.50
C GLY A 159 -10.24 0.08 -0.85
N TYR A 160 -10.66 0.35 -2.08
CA TYR A 160 -11.12 1.67 -2.50
C TYR A 160 -12.31 2.16 -1.67
N SER A 161 -13.31 1.31 -1.47
CA SER A 161 -14.52 1.63 -0.70
C SER A 161 -14.18 1.93 0.76
N SER A 162 -13.26 1.18 1.35
CA SER A 162 -12.77 1.41 2.72
C SER A 162 -12.06 2.75 2.85
N LEU A 163 -11.14 3.07 1.93
CA LEU A 163 -10.43 4.36 1.95
C LEU A 163 -11.35 5.55 1.69
N MET A 164 -12.38 5.40 0.86
CA MET A 164 -13.38 6.44 0.66
C MET A 164 -14.17 6.74 1.95
N ALA A 165 -14.55 5.71 2.68
CA ALA A 165 -15.21 5.89 3.98
C ALA A 165 -14.28 6.56 5.02
N GLU A 166 -12.98 6.18 5.03
CA GLU A 166 -11.97 6.86 5.86
C GLU A 166 -11.82 8.34 5.48
N LEU A 167 -11.82 8.67 4.19
CA LEU A 167 -11.71 10.05 3.69
C LEU A 167 -12.89 10.90 4.15
N GLU A 168 -14.11 10.38 4.03
CA GLU A 168 -15.33 11.04 4.48
C GLU A 168 -15.30 11.26 6.00
N ALA A 169 -14.92 10.25 6.77
CA ALA A 169 -14.78 10.35 8.23
C ALA A 169 -13.73 11.40 8.64
N ALA A 170 -12.67 11.59 7.84
CA ALA A 170 -11.66 12.63 8.03
C ALA A 170 -12.09 14.03 7.54
N GLY A 171 -13.36 14.20 7.11
CA GLY A 171 -13.91 15.46 6.60
C GLY A 171 -13.43 15.83 5.20
N GLY A 172 -12.90 14.87 4.43
CA GLY A 172 -12.54 15.02 3.02
C GLY A 172 -13.74 14.88 2.09
N LYS A 173 -13.58 15.35 0.87
CA LYS A 173 -14.58 15.19 -0.19
C LYS A 173 -14.02 14.36 -1.35
N PRO A 174 -14.81 13.48 -1.98
CA PRO A 174 -14.37 12.66 -3.13
C PRO A 174 -13.76 13.45 -4.29
N SER A 175 -14.16 14.71 -4.45
CA SER A 175 -13.65 15.59 -5.52
C SER A 175 -12.23 16.15 -5.30
N GLN A 176 -11.55 15.73 -4.25
CA GLN A 176 -10.18 16.17 -3.91
C GLN A 176 -9.12 15.09 -4.20
N VAL A 177 -9.50 13.97 -4.83
CA VAL A 177 -8.64 12.84 -5.23
C VAL A 177 -8.33 12.92 -6.72
#